data_11e53c6f51fb16146103dec22cececd1
#
_entry.id   11e53c6f51fb16146103dec22cececd1
#
_cell.length_a   1.000
_cell.length_b   1.000
_cell.length_c   1.000
_cell.angle_alpha   90.00
_cell.angle_beta   90.00
_cell.angle_gamma   90.00
#
_symmetry.space_group_name_H-M   'P 1'
#
loop_
_entity.id
_entity.type
_entity.pdbx_description
1 polymer ?
#
loop_
_entity_poly.entity_id
_entity_poly.type
_entity_poly.pdbx_seq_one_letter_code
_entity_poly.pdbx_strand_id
1 'polypeptide(L)'
;VSKFLIPYSFSILSFFISATAPDLYDRMGNDSELVSPNIIGKIIQSTAQMGVLTLYFGVPIILGGCLLGELLFRGIILRFKLSYIISLLLYLFLAFSIVFVTVGIPTTYEDSNTFFMGITMICAVTFFVSRNIWENKLIME
;
A
#
# COMPACT_ATOMS: atom_id res chain seq x y z
N VAL A 1 -10.98 -18.05 1.20
CA VAL A 1 -9.57 -17.76 1.51
C VAL A 1 -8.89 -17.08 0.34
N SER A 2 -8.99 -17.62 -0.89
CA SER A 2 -8.36 -17.03 -2.10
C SER A 2 -8.83 -15.61 -2.41
N LYS A 3 -10.12 -15.31 -2.18
CA LYS A 3 -10.72 -13.97 -2.41
C LYS A 3 -10.09 -12.85 -1.57
N PHE A 4 -9.47 -13.17 -0.45
CA PHE A 4 -8.76 -12.23 0.41
C PHE A 4 -7.25 -12.23 0.11
N LEU A 5 -6.65 -13.40 -0.06
CA LEU A 5 -5.20 -13.54 -0.22
C LEU A 5 -4.67 -12.85 -1.47
N ILE A 6 -5.39 -12.92 -2.59
CA ILE A 6 -4.95 -12.29 -3.84
C ILE A 6 -4.91 -10.77 -3.72
N PRO A 7 -5.99 -10.05 -3.33
CA PRO A 7 -5.92 -8.61 -3.11
C PRO A 7 -4.89 -8.20 -2.07
N TYR A 8 -4.72 -8.98 -1.00
CA TYR A 8 -3.71 -8.76 0.02
C TYR A 8 -2.28 -8.83 -0.55
N SER A 9 -1.98 -9.85 -1.37
CA SER A 9 -0.67 -9.99 -2.01
C SER A 9 -0.37 -8.82 -2.97
N PHE A 10 -1.36 -8.37 -3.74
CA PHE A 10 -1.21 -7.19 -4.58
C PHE A 10 -0.97 -5.91 -3.78
N SER A 11 -1.61 -5.77 -2.62
CA SER A 11 -1.40 -4.62 -1.73
C SER A 11 0.01 -4.60 -1.14
N ILE A 12 0.54 -5.77 -0.72
CA ILE A 12 1.94 -5.89 -0.26
C ILE A 12 2.92 -5.55 -1.38
N LEU A 13 2.69 -6.07 -2.58
CA LEU A 13 3.54 -5.78 -3.73
C LEU A 13 3.54 -4.29 -4.07
N SER A 14 2.37 -3.66 -4.06
CA SER A 14 2.21 -2.22 -4.28
C SER A 14 2.95 -1.40 -3.22
N PHE A 15 2.85 -1.79 -1.94
CA PHE A 15 3.60 -1.17 -0.86
C PHE A 15 5.11 -1.27 -1.08
N PHE A 16 5.60 -2.48 -1.38
CA PHE A 16 7.02 -2.71 -1.61
C PHE A 16 7.57 -1.87 -2.76
N ILE A 17 6.86 -1.84 -3.90
CA ILE A 17 7.26 -1.03 -5.06
C ILE A 17 7.26 0.47 -4.70
N SER A 18 6.19 0.95 -4.05
CA SER A 18 6.05 2.36 -3.68
C SER A 18 7.07 2.82 -2.64
N ALA A 19 7.51 1.91 -1.75
CA ALA A 19 8.55 2.20 -0.76
C ALA A 19 9.96 2.15 -1.36
N THR A 20 10.20 1.24 -2.30
CA THR A 20 11.54 1.02 -2.89
C THR A 20 11.89 2.07 -3.95
N ALA A 21 10.90 2.53 -4.72
CA ALA A 21 11.14 3.43 -5.85
C ALA A 21 11.79 4.78 -5.44
N PRO A 22 11.33 5.50 -4.41
CA PRO A 22 11.97 6.75 -3.97
C PRO A 22 13.36 6.54 -3.37
N ASP A 23 13.55 5.49 -2.55
CA ASP A 23 14.88 5.18 -1.99
C ASP A 23 15.91 4.89 -3.09
N LEU A 24 15.47 4.20 -4.14
CA LEU A 24 16.31 3.93 -5.30
C LEU A 24 16.61 5.21 -6.09
N TYR A 25 15.61 6.07 -6.26
CA TYR A 25 15.76 7.35 -6.95
C TYR A 25 16.76 8.28 -6.23
N ASP A 26 16.64 8.41 -4.91
CA ASP A 26 17.53 9.23 -4.09
C ASP A 26 18.98 8.72 -4.13
N ARG A 27 19.16 7.40 -4.09
CA ARG A 27 20.50 6.78 -4.18
C ARG A 27 21.14 6.92 -5.56
N MET A 28 20.34 6.95 -6.62
CA MET A 28 20.82 7.16 -7.98
C MET A 28 21.07 8.64 -8.30
N GLY A 29 20.26 9.56 -7.73
CA GLY A 29 20.34 10.99 -8.02
C GLY A 29 21.48 11.72 -7.29
N ASN A 30 21.90 11.24 -6.12
CA ASN A 30 22.96 11.86 -5.33
C ASN A 30 24.38 11.49 -5.77
N ASP A 31 24.54 10.49 -6.63
CA ASP A 31 25.84 10.11 -7.19
C ASP A 31 26.06 10.79 -8.54
N SER A 32 26.48 12.08 -8.53
CA SER A 32 26.95 12.79 -9.72
C SER A 32 28.33 12.30 -10.20
N GLU A 33 28.91 11.29 -9.57
CA GLU A 33 30.07 10.56 -10.07
C GLU A 33 29.63 9.41 -10.97
N LEU A 34 29.61 9.68 -12.26
CA LEU A 34 29.45 8.74 -13.34
C LEU A 34 30.35 7.51 -13.13
N VAL A 35 29.71 6.34 -13.14
CA VAL A 35 30.39 5.02 -13.21
C VAL A 35 31.05 4.54 -11.91
N SER A 36 30.23 4.31 -10.88
CA SER A 36 30.64 3.41 -9.82
C SER A 36 30.34 1.95 -10.25
N PRO A 37 31.31 1.01 -10.19
CA PRO A 37 31.10 -0.39 -10.56
C PRO A 37 30.14 -1.15 -9.62
N ASN A 38 29.53 -0.47 -8.64
CA ASN A 38 28.70 -1.04 -7.58
C ASN A 38 27.20 -0.70 -7.67
N ILE A 39 26.69 -0.28 -8.83
CA ILE A 39 25.23 0.02 -8.99
C ILE A 39 24.37 -1.21 -8.61
N ILE A 40 24.77 -2.38 -9.06
CA ILE A 40 24.06 -3.64 -8.75
C ILE A 40 24.08 -3.91 -7.24
N GLY A 41 25.20 -3.67 -6.56
CA GLY A 41 25.31 -3.82 -5.11
C GLY A 41 24.40 -2.86 -4.35
N LYS A 42 24.30 -1.60 -4.78
CA LYS A 42 23.40 -0.59 -4.20
C LYS A 42 21.92 -0.98 -4.36
N ILE A 43 21.55 -1.46 -5.55
CA ILE A 43 20.18 -1.92 -5.82
C ILE A 43 19.83 -3.12 -4.93
N ILE A 44 20.72 -4.10 -4.82
CA ILE A 44 20.50 -5.29 -3.98
C ILE A 44 20.37 -4.89 -2.51
N GLN A 45 21.24 -4.00 -2.03
CA GLN A 45 21.21 -3.53 -0.64
C GLN A 45 19.93 -2.76 -0.32
N SER A 46 19.53 -1.82 -1.18
CA SER A 46 18.28 -1.06 -1.04
C SER A 46 17.07 -1.99 -1.03
N THR A 47 16.99 -2.90 -2.00
CA THR A 47 15.90 -3.87 -2.10
C THR A 47 15.82 -4.79 -0.88
N ALA A 48 16.96 -5.24 -0.35
CA ALA A 48 17.01 -6.09 0.84
C ALA A 48 16.57 -5.32 2.09
N GLN A 49 17.04 -4.09 2.29
CA GLN A 49 16.64 -3.25 3.42
C GLN A 49 15.14 -2.93 3.40
N MET A 50 14.61 -2.51 2.25
CA MET A 50 13.18 -2.26 2.09
C MET A 50 12.33 -3.54 2.19
N GLY A 51 12.88 -4.68 1.76
CA GLY A 51 12.25 -5.99 1.95
C GLY A 51 12.06 -6.34 3.42
N VAL A 52 13.11 -6.19 4.24
CA VAL A 52 13.04 -6.43 5.69
C VAL A 52 12.05 -5.47 6.36
N LEU A 53 12.09 -4.18 6.01
CA LEU A 53 11.17 -3.17 6.53
C LEU A 53 9.71 -3.50 6.17
N THR A 54 9.47 -3.90 4.93
CA THR A 54 8.15 -4.33 4.45
C THR A 54 7.64 -5.55 5.20
N LEU A 55 8.50 -6.55 5.44
CA LEU A 55 8.11 -7.76 6.18
C LEU A 55 7.79 -7.46 7.64
N TYR A 56 8.59 -6.64 8.30
CA TYR A 56 8.45 -6.38 9.75
C TYR A 56 7.32 -5.40 10.08
N PHE A 57 7.19 -4.32 9.30
CA PHE A 57 6.22 -3.26 9.55
C PHE A 57 5.10 -3.23 8.51
N GLY A 58 5.42 -3.37 7.23
CA GLY A 58 4.45 -3.29 6.15
C GLY A 58 3.41 -4.41 6.22
N VAL A 59 3.85 -5.67 6.35
CA VAL A 59 2.95 -6.83 6.35
C VAL A 59 1.91 -6.76 7.47
N PRO A 60 2.25 -6.51 8.75
CA PRO A 60 1.26 -6.41 9.82
C PRO A 60 0.27 -5.25 9.63
N ILE A 61 0.76 -4.07 9.23
CA ILE A 61 -0.07 -2.88 9.02
C ILE A 61 -1.02 -3.10 7.84
N ILE A 62 -0.52 -3.63 6.73
CA ILE A 62 -1.32 -3.92 5.54
C ILE A 62 -2.35 -5.01 5.88
N LEU A 63 -1.98 -6.05 6.64
CA LEU A 63 -2.90 -7.09 7.05
C LEU A 63 -4.05 -6.52 7.88
N GLY A 64 -3.76 -5.67 8.85
CA GLY A 64 -4.76 -4.96 9.65
C GLY A 64 -5.68 -4.10 8.78
N GLY A 65 -5.09 -3.30 7.88
CA GLY A 65 -5.84 -2.48 6.92
C GLY A 65 -6.72 -3.29 5.98
N CYS A 66 -6.20 -4.41 5.44
CA CYS A 66 -6.96 -5.29 4.56
C CYS A 66 -8.10 -6.03 5.29
N LEU A 67 -7.90 -6.42 6.55
CA LEU A 67 -8.95 -7.01 7.37
C LEU A 67 -10.08 -6.01 7.64
N LEU A 68 -9.75 -4.78 8.01
CA LEU A 68 -10.71 -3.70 8.17
C LEU A 68 -11.42 -3.38 6.84
N GLY A 69 -10.67 -3.37 5.74
CA GLY A 69 -11.21 -3.20 4.40
C GLY A 69 -12.19 -4.30 4.00
N GLU A 70 -11.88 -5.57 4.29
CA GLU A 70 -12.79 -6.69 4.03
C GLU A 70 -14.05 -6.63 4.91
N LEU A 71 -13.91 -6.20 6.16
CA LEU A 71 -15.04 -5.99 7.07
C LEU A 71 -15.95 -4.87 6.57
N LEU A 72 -15.39 -3.77 6.10
CA LEU A 72 -16.11 -2.67 5.47
C LEU A 72 -16.80 -3.11 4.18
N PHE A 73 -16.10 -3.90 3.35
CA PHE A 73 -16.64 -4.41 2.10
C PHE A 73 -17.87 -5.30 2.34
N ARG A 74 -17.77 -6.27 3.25
CA ARG A 74 -18.87 -7.19 3.56
C ARG A 74 -19.97 -6.54 4.39
N GLY A 75 -19.60 -5.73 5.39
CA GLY A 75 -20.54 -5.14 6.34
C GLY A 75 -21.35 -3.99 5.78
N ILE A 76 -20.73 -3.17 4.94
CA ILE A 76 -21.34 -1.93 4.44
C ILE A 76 -21.57 -2.00 2.93
N ILE A 77 -20.53 -2.24 2.14
CA ILE A 77 -20.62 -2.11 0.68
C ILE A 77 -21.59 -3.13 0.09
N LEU A 78 -21.44 -4.42 0.42
CA LEU A 78 -22.33 -5.47 -0.08
C LEU A 78 -23.74 -5.36 0.50
N ARG A 79 -23.87 -4.96 1.77
CA ARG A 79 -25.17 -4.85 2.43
C ARG A 79 -26.02 -3.72 1.86
N PHE A 80 -25.41 -2.58 1.59
CA PHE A 80 -26.11 -1.39 1.10
C PHE A 80 -26.05 -1.25 -0.42
N LYS A 81 -25.39 -2.17 -1.15
CA LYS A 81 -25.21 -2.13 -2.61
C LYS A 81 -24.68 -0.77 -3.09
N LEU A 82 -23.67 -0.24 -2.39
CA LEU A 82 -23.13 1.08 -2.66
C LEU A 82 -22.49 1.14 -4.04
N SER A 83 -22.57 2.33 -4.66
CA SER A 83 -21.91 2.56 -5.94
C SER A 83 -20.38 2.46 -5.80
N TYR A 84 -19.71 2.14 -6.90
CA TYR A 84 -18.25 1.99 -6.95
C TYR A 84 -17.50 3.22 -6.38
N ILE A 85 -17.95 4.43 -6.73
CA ILE A 85 -17.32 5.69 -6.29
C ILE A 85 -17.44 5.87 -4.78
N ILE A 86 -18.62 5.63 -4.21
CA ILE A 86 -18.84 5.74 -2.76
C ILE A 86 -18.01 4.70 -2.01
N SER A 87 -17.92 3.49 -2.55
CA SER A 87 -17.12 2.42 -1.98
C SER A 87 -15.63 2.77 -1.97
N LEU A 88 -15.12 3.34 -3.06
CA LEU A 88 -13.73 3.80 -3.16
C LEU A 88 -13.44 4.93 -2.14
N LEU A 89 -14.35 5.90 -2.01
CA LEU A 89 -14.20 6.97 -1.02
C LEU A 89 -14.16 6.44 0.42
N LEU A 90 -14.98 5.43 0.74
CA LEU A 90 -14.96 4.78 2.05
C LEU A 90 -13.61 4.08 2.33
N TYR A 91 -13.02 3.44 1.32
CA TYR A 91 -11.69 2.84 1.45
C TYR A 91 -10.59 3.89 1.65
N LEU A 92 -10.63 5.00 0.92
CA LEU A 92 -9.70 6.11 1.10
C LEU A 92 -9.84 6.75 2.49
N PHE A 93 -11.08 6.92 2.97
CA PHE A 93 -11.33 7.41 4.32
C PHE A 93 -10.81 6.45 5.40
N LEU A 94 -10.99 5.15 5.21
CA LEU A 94 -10.43 4.13 6.10
C LEU A 94 -8.89 4.21 6.13
N ALA A 95 -8.24 4.29 4.95
CA ALA A 95 -6.79 4.41 4.86
C ALA A 95 -6.28 5.67 5.56
N PHE A 96 -6.94 6.81 5.34
CA PHE A 96 -6.64 8.06 6.04
C PHE A 96 -6.75 7.92 7.56
N SER A 97 -7.82 7.28 8.03
CA SER A 97 -8.06 7.05 9.47
C SER A 97 -6.97 6.16 10.09
N ILE A 98 -6.51 5.13 9.38
CA ILE A 98 -5.43 4.25 9.85
C ILE A 98 -4.13 5.04 10.00
N VAL A 99 -3.76 5.84 9.00
CA VAL A 99 -2.55 6.68 9.05
C VAL A 99 -2.66 7.67 10.21
N PHE A 100 -3.81 8.32 10.35
CA PHE A 100 -4.04 9.28 11.42
C PHE A 100 -3.89 8.67 12.82
N VAL A 101 -4.33 7.43 13.02
CA VAL A 101 -4.21 6.73 14.31
C VAL A 101 -2.78 6.23 14.54
N THR A 102 -2.07 5.78 13.49
CA THR A 102 -0.73 5.19 13.62
C THR A 102 0.39 6.23 13.69
N VAL A 103 0.29 7.29 12.93
CA VAL A 103 1.32 8.35 12.83
C VAL A 103 0.99 9.56 13.72
N GLY A 104 -0.28 9.71 14.13
CA GLY A 104 -0.77 10.88 14.87
C GLY A 104 -1.08 12.05 13.95
N ILE A 105 -1.45 13.18 14.58
CA ILE A 105 -1.67 14.43 13.86
C ILE A 105 -0.30 14.93 13.39
N PRO A 106 -0.09 15.14 12.09
CA PRO A 106 1.15 15.75 11.61
C PRO A 106 1.23 17.18 12.16
N THR A 107 1.93 17.35 13.26
CA THR A 107 2.14 18.66 13.90
C THR A 107 3.23 19.47 13.21
N THR A 108 4.01 18.83 12.40
CA THR A 108 5.05 19.41 11.54
C THR A 108 4.98 18.76 10.17
N TYR A 109 5.13 19.55 9.12
CA TYR A 109 5.29 19.08 7.74
C TYR A 109 6.63 18.34 7.59
N GLU A 110 6.76 17.18 8.22
CA GLU A 110 7.85 16.28 7.91
C GLU A 110 7.48 15.50 6.66
N ASP A 111 8.35 15.57 5.65
CA ASP A 111 8.16 14.91 4.35
C ASP A 111 7.87 13.41 4.48
N SER A 112 8.39 12.78 5.54
CA SER A 112 8.17 11.37 5.87
C SER A 112 6.69 11.02 6.09
N ASN A 113 5.91 11.87 6.77
CA ASN A 113 4.51 11.60 7.09
C ASN A 113 3.62 11.62 5.83
N THR A 114 3.89 12.57 4.94
CA THR A 114 3.20 12.69 3.65
C THR A 114 3.49 11.48 2.75
N PHE A 115 4.72 10.99 2.78
CA PHE A 115 5.13 9.80 2.06
C PHE A 115 4.38 8.54 2.52
N PHE A 116 4.33 8.28 3.83
CA PHE A 116 3.58 7.14 4.38
C PHE A 116 2.09 7.22 4.09
N MET A 117 1.51 8.42 4.12
CA MET A 117 0.12 8.64 3.76
C MET A 117 -0.14 8.28 2.29
N GLY A 118 0.72 8.72 1.37
CA GLY A 118 0.62 8.39 -0.05
C GLY A 118 0.69 6.88 -0.30
N ILE A 119 1.67 6.19 0.28
CA ILE A 119 1.82 4.74 0.16
C ILE A 119 0.58 4.00 0.68
N THR A 120 0.06 4.40 1.84
CA THR A 120 -1.11 3.75 2.44
C THR A 120 -2.36 3.92 1.57
N MET A 121 -2.54 5.10 0.97
CA MET A 121 -3.63 5.34 0.02
C MET A 121 -3.50 4.47 -1.24
N ILE A 122 -2.29 4.35 -1.81
CA ILE A 122 -2.03 3.48 -2.96
C ILE A 122 -2.37 2.02 -2.62
N CYS A 123 -1.96 1.54 -1.44
CA CYS A 123 -2.28 0.19 -0.98
C CYS A 123 -3.78 -0.03 -0.83
N ALA A 124 -4.51 0.93 -0.27
CA ALA A 124 -5.96 0.85 -0.11
C ALA A 124 -6.70 0.79 -1.46
N VAL A 125 -6.30 1.63 -2.42
CA VAL A 125 -6.85 1.63 -3.78
C VAL A 125 -6.54 0.31 -4.48
N THR A 126 -5.31 -0.17 -4.39
CA THR A 126 -4.88 -1.46 -5.00
C THR A 126 -5.68 -2.63 -4.44
N PHE A 127 -5.87 -2.67 -3.11
CA PHE A 127 -6.69 -3.69 -2.47
C PHE A 127 -8.14 -3.63 -2.96
N PHE A 128 -8.75 -2.44 -2.96
CA PHE A 128 -10.13 -2.24 -3.38
C PHE A 128 -10.36 -2.65 -4.84
N VAL A 129 -9.51 -2.17 -5.75
CA VAL A 129 -9.62 -2.48 -7.19
C VAL A 129 -9.45 -3.97 -7.43
N SER A 130 -8.41 -4.57 -6.84
CA SER A 130 -8.14 -5.99 -6.96
C SER A 130 -9.29 -6.84 -6.40
N ARG A 131 -9.87 -6.43 -5.26
CA ARG A 131 -11.01 -7.10 -4.64
C ARG A 131 -12.27 -7.03 -5.50
N ASN A 132 -12.54 -5.86 -6.08
CA ASN A 132 -13.70 -5.64 -6.94
C ASN A 132 -13.60 -6.40 -8.27
N ILE A 133 -12.43 -6.42 -8.90
CA ILE A 133 -12.19 -7.19 -10.14
C ILE A 133 -12.44 -8.68 -9.87
N TRP A 134 -11.97 -9.18 -8.74
CA TRP A 134 -12.11 -10.59 -8.39
C TRP A 134 -13.56 -10.97 -8.07
N GLU A 135 -14.34 -10.08 -7.47
CA GLU A 135 -15.76 -10.29 -7.21
C GLU A 135 -16.57 -10.32 -8.53
N ASN A 136 -16.30 -9.38 -9.45
CA ASN A 136 -16.99 -9.29 -10.72
C ASN A 136 -16.69 -10.48 -11.66
N LYS A 137 -15.50 -11.06 -11.62
CA LYS A 137 -15.18 -12.29 -12.37
C LYS A 137 -16.03 -13.48 -11.96
N LEU A 138 -16.37 -13.59 -10.67
CA LEU A 138 -17.16 -14.69 -10.14
C LEU A 138 -18.66 -14.58 -10.41
N ILE A 139 -19.13 -13.39 -10.80
CA ILE A 139 -20.54 -13.18 -11.18
C ILE A 139 -20.76 -13.51 -12.67
N MET A 140 -19.67 -13.54 -13.46
CA MET A 140 -19.74 -13.84 -14.90
C MET A 140 -19.48 -15.33 -15.25
N GLU A 141 -19.08 -16.16 -14.28
CA GLU A 141 -18.99 -17.63 -14.38
C GLU A 141 -20.22 -18.29 -13.75
#